data_de725607ebc7273b818c6c0cff2c31a4
#
_entry.id   de725607ebc7273b818c6c0cff2c31a4
#
_cell.length_a   1.000
_cell.length_b   1.000
_cell.length_c   1.000
_cell.angle_alpha   90.00
_cell.angle_beta   90.00
_cell.angle_gamma   90.00
#
_symmetry.space_group_name_H-M   'P 1'
#
loop_
_entity.id
_entity.type
_entity.pdbx_description
1 polymer ?
#
loop_
_entity_poly.entity_id
_entity_poly.type
_entity_poly.pdbx_seq_one_letter_code
_entity_poly.pdbx_strand_id
1 'polypeptide(L)'
;MQAGERIGDRYELTYPVGRGGMGQVWAGFDERLDRPVAIKFLRQLEVPEGDRQTAGKRFRREARATARLDHPGVPAVHDLGVHGADLYLVMQLVPGIVLADHIAEQEQLRVGEAVSIAAQVCSVLVAAHAASLVHRDLKPQNLMITPSGVVKVLDFGVAALLGPAEASRLTATGRTLGTPTYISPEQAQGGPVGPATDLYALGCVLFEMLAGNPPYEAANAPAMLRLHIDSPIPIITEYRSDVPDDLAHLLYCLLAKDPAERPASAGEVGQILTPFLDGGDTPGIAATRTDNKSSRAAPSSASALMPLQRPRHELVELRAQARELAENERFVQAAEVLERALRSGPEDDEIIALRVELANLYMLAGDFRQARQAFATLARDLDESETEHDLADECRQQAMVCQLELGESEDATEPTTIR
;
A
#
# COMPACT_ATOMS: atom_id res chain seq x y z
N MET A 1 -20.88 11.63 -3.19
CA MET A 1 -19.94 11.71 -2.06
C MET A 1 -18.96 12.83 -2.34
N GLN A 2 -18.72 13.67 -1.36
CA GLN A 2 -17.85 14.84 -1.42
C GLN A 2 -17.08 14.98 -0.11
N ALA A 3 -15.98 15.72 -0.13
CA ALA A 3 -15.25 16.05 1.09
C ALA A 3 -16.12 16.81 2.07
N GLY A 4 -16.02 16.52 3.37
CA GLY A 4 -16.85 17.03 4.44
C GLY A 4 -18.21 16.33 4.61
N GLU A 5 -18.56 15.37 3.74
CA GLU A 5 -19.79 14.58 3.87
C GLU A 5 -19.66 13.59 5.03
N ARG A 6 -20.70 13.54 5.90
CA ARG A 6 -20.73 12.64 7.06
C ARG A 6 -21.45 11.33 6.74
N ILE A 7 -20.80 10.23 7.07
CA ILE A 7 -21.27 8.88 6.85
C ILE A 7 -21.66 8.26 8.20
N GLY A 8 -22.92 7.85 8.35
CA GLY A 8 -23.42 7.22 9.58
C GLY A 8 -23.28 8.07 10.84
N ASP A 9 -23.30 9.42 10.70
CA ASP A 9 -23.14 10.41 11.79
C ASP A 9 -21.87 10.23 12.63
N ARG A 10 -20.83 9.61 12.03
CA ARG A 10 -19.59 9.28 12.72
C ARG A 10 -18.34 9.52 11.88
N TYR A 11 -18.40 9.28 10.59
CA TYR A 11 -17.23 9.29 9.72
C TYR A 11 -17.32 10.48 8.77
N GLU A 12 -16.37 11.40 8.83
CA GLU A 12 -16.24 12.49 7.89
C GLU A 12 -15.34 12.09 6.72
N LEU A 13 -15.81 12.28 5.47
CA LEU A 13 -14.99 12.05 4.28
C LEU A 13 -14.01 13.19 4.07
N THR A 14 -12.73 12.88 3.84
CA THR A 14 -11.70 13.91 3.63
C THR A 14 -11.31 14.04 2.16
N TYR A 15 -10.78 12.99 1.54
CA TYR A 15 -10.41 13.00 0.12
C TYR A 15 -10.56 11.60 -0.50
N PRO A 16 -10.79 11.52 -1.83
CA PRO A 16 -10.84 10.23 -2.51
C PRO A 16 -9.42 9.64 -2.60
N VAL A 17 -9.26 8.40 -2.13
CA VAL A 17 -8.02 7.62 -2.23
C VAL A 17 -7.93 6.92 -3.59
N GLY A 18 -9.05 6.34 -4.04
CA GLY A 18 -9.08 5.63 -5.31
C GLY A 18 -10.49 5.30 -5.78
N ARG A 19 -10.61 5.07 -7.08
CA ARG A 19 -11.84 4.60 -7.72
C ARG A 19 -11.54 3.35 -8.54
N GLY A 20 -12.24 2.28 -8.24
CA GLY A 20 -12.12 1.00 -8.95
C GLY A 20 -13.46 0.52 -9.49
N GLY A 21 -13.45 -0.59 -10.22
CA GLY A 21 -14.65 -1.15 -10.85
C GLY A 21 -15.77 -1.57 -9.88
N MET A 22 -15.48 -1.69 -8.59
CA MET A 22 -16.43 -2.13 -7.57
C MET A 22 -16.85 -1.02 -6.61
N GLY A 23 -16.35 0.20 -6.77
CA GLY A 23 -16.69 1.31 -5.91
C GLY A 23 -15.60 2.35 -5.75
N GLN A 24 -15.73 3.17 -4.74
CA GLN A 24 -14.82 4.26 -4.41
C GLN A 24 -14.30 4.09 -2.98
N VAL A 25 -12.99 4.33 -2.81
CA VAL A 25 -12.36 4.40 -1.48
C VAL A 25 -12.07 5.86 -1.15
N TRP A 26 -12.46 6.25 0.04
CA TRP A 26 -12.21 7.57 0.61
C TRP A 26 -11.33 7.45 1.84
N ALA A 27 -10.42 8.37 2.02
CA ALA A 27 -9.91 8.68 3.33
C ALA A 27 -10.99 9.43 4.11
N GLY A 28 -11.05 9.20 5.39
CA GLY A 28 -12.00 9.85 6.27
C GLY A 28 -11.51 9.84 7.71
N PHE A 29 -12.29 10.41 8.58
CA PHE A 29 -11.99 10.55 9.98
C PHE A 29 -13.10 9.99 10.86
N ASP A 30 -12.76 9.13 11.84
CA ASP A 30 -13.68 8.62 12.84
C ASP A 30 -13.76 9.64 13.99
N GLU A 31 -14.74 10.52 13.98
CA GLU A 31 -14.89 11.59 14.96
C GLU A 31 -15.11 11.12 16.41
N ARG A 32 -15.54 9.85 16.61
CA ARG A 32 -15.74 9.30 17.96
C ARG A 32 -14.46 8.77 18.57
N LEU A 33 -13.55 8.26 17.74
CA LEU A 33 -12.30 7.65 18.18
C LEU A 33 -11.07 8.48 17.82
N ASP A 34 -11.28 9.68 17.26
CA ASP A 34 -10.23 10.64 16.87
C ASP A 34 -9.10 9.97 16.08
N ARG A 35 -9.45 9.33 14.94
CA ARG A 35 -8.47 8.58 14.13
C ARG A 35 -8.80 8.58 12.66
N PRO A 36 -7.77 8.54 11.78
CA PRO A 36 -7.96 8.37 10.35
C PRO A 36 -8.48 6.98 10.01
N VAL A 37 -9.33 6.91 8.98
CA VAL A 37 -9.91 5.67 8.48
C VAL A 37 -9.99 5.67 6.96
N ALA A 38 -9.98 4.48 6.35
CA ALA A 38 -10.36 4.30 4.95
C ALA A 38 -11.81 3.82 4.89
N ILE A 39 -12.61 4.43 4.02
CA ILE A 39 -14.02 4.12 3.85
C ILE A 39 -14.25 3.65 2.41
N LYS A 40 -14.52 2.37 2.24
CA LYS A 40 -14.78 1.75 0.96
C LYS A 40 -16.27 1.63 0.72
N PHE A 41 -16.76 2.21 -0.37
CA PHE A 41 -18.17 2.16 -0.75
C PHE A 41 -18.40 1.13 -1.84
N LEU A 42 -19.41 0.29 -1.65
CA LEU A 42 -20.00 -0.53 -2.69
C LEU A 42 -21.21 0.21 -3.27
N ARG A 43 -21.05 0.77 -4.48
CA ARG A 43 -22.14 1.49 -5.16
C ARG A 43 -23.17 0.54 -5.72
N GLN A 44 -24.28 0.41 -5.03
CA GLN A 44 -25.38 -0.49 -5.45
C GLN A 44 -26.03 -0.04 -6.77
N LEU A 45 -26.00 1.25 -7.10
CA LEU A 45 -26.53 1.76 -8.37
C LEU A 45 -25.71 1.33 -9.59
N GLU A 46 -24.44 0.96 -9.41
CA GLU A 46 -23.57 0.43 -10.47
C GLU A 46 -23.77 -1.08 -10.67
N VAL A 47 -24.48 -1.76 -9.74
CA VAL A 47 -24.84 -3.17 -9.80
C VAL A 47 -26.22 -3.31 -10.46
N PRO A 48 -26.41 -4.22 -11.44
CA PRO A 48 -27.72 -4.51 -12.02
C PRO A 48 -28.76 -4.81 -10.95
N GLU A 49 -29.99 -4.35 -11.12
CA GLU A 49 -31.04 -4.39 -10.09
C GLU A 49 -31.33 -5.81 -9.57
N GLY A 50 -31.30 -6.82 -10.44
CA GLY A 50 -31.46 -8.22 -10.08
C GLY A 50 -30.33 -8.80 -9.21
N ASP A 51 -29.16 -8.19 -9.24
CA ASP A 51 -27.97 -8.70 -8.57
C ASP A 51 -27.62 -7.94 -7.28
N ARG A 52 -28.26 -6.79 -7.02
CA ARG A 52 -27.97 -5.89 -5.88
C ARG A 52 -28.06 -6.63 -4.53
N GLN A 53 -29.12 -7.43 -4.33
CA GLN A 53 -29.30 -8.16 -3.07
C GLN A 53 -28.19 -9.20 -2.87
N THR A 54 -27.80 -9.88 -3.93
CA THR A 54 -26.76 -10.90 -3.91
C THR A 54 -25.38 -10.26 -3.67
N ALA A 55 -25.07 -9.18 -4.36
CA ALA A 55 -23.84 -8.40 -4.16
C ALA A 55 -23.73 -7.86 -2.72
N GLY A 56 -24.83 -7.31 -2.18
CA GLY A 56 -24.88 -6.83 -0.80
C GLY A 56 -24.67 -7.93 0.24
N LYS A 57 -25.22 -9.13 0.03
CA LYS A 57 -25.00 -10.30 0.93
C LYS A 57 -23.53 -10.76 0.87
N ARG A 58 -22.94 -10.83 -0.32
CA ARG A 58 -21.53 -11.20 -0.53
C ARG A 58 -20.61 -10.18 0.15
N PHE A 59 -20.81 -8.89 -0.09
CA PHE A 59 -20.03 -7.81 0.54
C PHE A 59 -20.01 -7.94 2.07
N ARG A 60 -21.20 -8.13 2.70
CA ARG A 60 -21.27 -8.32 4.15
C ARG A 60 -20.58 -9.60 4.63
N ARG A 61 -20.66 -10.69 3.85
CA ARG A 61 -19.98 -11.96 4.18
C ARG A 61 -18.47 -11.79 4.16
N GLU A 62 -17.93 -11.13 3.15
CA GLU A 62 -16.49 -10.91 2.98
C GLU A 62 -15.95 -9.90 3.98
N ALA A 63 -16.65 -8.80 4.21
CA ALA A 63 -16.32 -7.87 5.28
C ALA A 63 -16.21 -8.58 6.64
N ARG A 64 -17.14 -9.49 6.96
CA ARG A 64 -17.08 -10.28 8.20
C ARG A 64 -15.95 -11.30 8.21
N ALA A 65 -15.60 -11.90 7.08
CA ALA A 65 -14.49 -12.84 6.99
C ALA A 65 -13.15 -12.10 7.17
N THR A 66 -12.96 -10.96 6.50
CA THR A 66 -11.79 -10.10 6.67
C THR A 66 -11.67 -9.56 8.08
N ALA A 67 -12.79 -9.16 8.72
CA ALA A 67 -12.80 -8.66 10.09
C ALA A 67 -12.36 -9.71 11.15
N ARG A 68 -12.41 -11.00 10.81
CA ARG A 68 -11.93 -12.09 11.68
C ARG A 68 -10.46 -12.43 11.47
N LEU A 69 -9.85 -11.89 10.42
CA LEU A 69 -8.46 -12.13 10.10
C LEU A 69 -7.59 -11.18 10.92
N ASP A 70 -7.00 -11.72 11.97
CA ASP A 70 -6.06 -10.99 12.83
C ASP A 70 -4.63 -11.25 12.35
N HIS A 71 -4.10 -10.33 11.56
CA HIS A 71 -2.74 -10.43 11.02
C HIS A 71 -2.16 -9.03 10.76
N PRO A 72 -0.89 -8.75 11.15
CA PRO A 72 -0.28 -7.44 10.98
C PRO A 72 -0.22 -6.96 9.53
N GLY A 73 -0.21 -7.86 8.55
CA GLY A 73 -0.24 -7.55 7.12
C GLY A 73 -1.66 -7.35 6.55
N VAL A 74 -2.72 -7.28 7.36
CA VAL A 74 -4.09 -7.00 6.91
C VAL A 74 -4.60 -5.74 7.60
N PRO A 75 -5.22 -4.80 6.87
CA PRO A 75 -5.86 -3.66 7.50
C PRO A 75 -7.01 -4.09 8.42
N ALA A 76 -7.05 -3.58 9.65
CA ALA A 76 -8.14 -3.86 10.57
C ALA A 76 -9.46 -3.31 10.04
N VAL A 77 -10.50 -4.13 10.05
CA VAL A 77 -11.89 -3.71 9.75
C VAL A 77 -12.50 -3.12 11.02
N HIS A 78 -13.04 -1.91 10.92
CA HIS A 78 -13.57 -1.16 12.07
C HIS A 78 -15.09 -1.13 12.11
N ASP A 79 -15.76 -1.03 10.96
CA ASP A 79 -17.20 -0.91 10.90
C ASP A 79 -17.75 -1.30 9.51
N LEU A 80 -19.05 -1.59 9.45
CA LEU A 80 -19.78 -1.91 8.24
C LEU A 80 -21.18 -1.30 8.34
N GLY A 81 -21.56 -0.48 7.37
CA GLY A 81 -22.84 0.22 7.42
C GLY A 81 -23.50 0.42 6.06
N VAL A 82 -24.55 1.23 6.09
CA VAL A 82 -25.32 1.67 4.92
C VAL A 82 -25.44 3.18 4.95
N HIS A 83 -25.14 3.81 3.82
CA HIS A 83 -25.35 5.25 3.63
C HIS A 83 -26.16 5.48 2.35
N GLY A 84 -27.39 5.97 2.50
CA GLY A 84 -28.35 6.01 1.40
C GLY A 84 -28.63 4.60 0.83
N ALA A 85 -28.31 4.39 -0.45
CA ALA A 85 -28.42 3.10 -1.10
C ALA A 85 -27.11 2.28 -1.05
N ASP A 86 -25.98 2.90 -0.69
CA ASP A 86 -24.67 2.29 -0.79
C ASP A 86 -24.25 1.59 0.52
N LEU A 87 -23.60 0.44 0.41
CA LEU A 87 -22.93 -0.20 1.53
C LEU A 87 -21.54 0.42 1.69
N TYR A 88 -21.07 0.60 2.92
CA TYR A 88 -19.72 1.04 3.20
C TYR A 88 -19.01 0.14 4.20
N LEU A 89 -17.72 0.01 4.06
CA LEU A 89 -16.80 -0.67 4.96
C LEU A 89 -15.78 0.34 5.46
N VAL A 90 -15.64 0.47 6.79
CA VAL A 90 -14.63 1.29 7.43
C VAL A 90 -13.49 0.41 7.88
N MET A 91 -12.27 0.78 7.52
CA MET A 91 -11.07 0.02 7.84
C MET A 91 -9.91 0.95 8.17
N GLN A 92 -8.83 0.39 8.65
CA GLN A 92 -7.57 1.09 8.89
C GLN A 92 -7.14 1.83 7.61
N LEU A 93 -6.89 3.13 7.71
CA LEU A 93 -6.15 3.86 6.69
C LEU A 93 -4.68 3.46 6.81
N VAL A 94 -4.13 2.87 5.75
CA VAL A 94 -2.75 2.39 5.74
C VAL A 94 -1.85 3.51 5.20
N PRO A 95 -0.94 4.06 6.00
CA PRO A 95 0.06 4.98 5.48
C PRO A 95 1.12 4.19 4.70
N GLY A 96 1.65 4.76 3.62
CA GLY A 96 2.70 4.12 2.83
C GLY A 96 2.54 4.31 1.34
N ILE A 97 3.30 3.53 0.58
CA ILE A 97 3.28 3.53 -0.88
C ILE A 97 2.64 2.26 -1.43
N VAL A 98 1.94 2.38 -2.53
CA VAL A 98 1.39 1.22 -3.25
C VAL A 98 2.55 0.51 -3.95
N LEU A 99 2.59 -0.84 -3.89
CA LEU A 99 3.67 -1.60 -4.52
C LEU A 99 3.78 -1.34 -6.02
N ALA A 100 2.67 -1.09 -6.71
CA ALA A 100 2.69 -0.73 -8.12
C ALA A 100 3.48 0.56 -8.39
N ASP A 101 3.29 1.59 -7.55
CA ASP A 101 4.02 2.86 -7.67
C ASP A 101 5.50 2.65 -7.34
N HIS A 102 5.79 1.83 -6.31
CA HIS A 102 7.16 1.50 -5.93
C HIS A 102 7.92 0.75 -7.05
N ILE A 103 7.28 -0.21 -7.72
CA ILE A 103 7.87 -0.88 -8.90
C ILE A 103 8.11 0.12 -10.02
N ALA A 104 7.13 0.99 -10.30
CA ALA A 104 7.26 1.99 -11.36
C ALA A 104 8.40 2.99 -11.12
N GLU A 105 8.67 3.35 -9.86
CA GLU A 105 9.77 4.25 -9.47
C GLU A 105 11.14 3.58 -9.54
N GLN A 106 11.23 2.29 -9.20
CA GLN A 106 12.51 1.55 -9.13
C GLN A 106 12.84 0.80 -10.41
N GLU A 107 11.89 0.69 -11.36
CA GLU A 107 11.92 -0.16 -12.55
C GLU A 107 12.04 -1.66 -12.23
N GLN A 108 13.00 -2.06 -11.39
CA GLN A 108 13.21 -3.42 -10.88
C GLN A 108 13.61 -3.36 -9.41
N LEU A 109 12.95 -4.13 -8.55
CA LEU A 109 13.32 -4.20 -7.14
C LEU A 109 14.56 -5.09 -6.96
N ARG A 110 15.35 -4.84 -5.91
CA ARG A 110 16.44 -5.75 -5.52
C ARG A 110 15.88 -7.13 -5.17
N VAL A 111 16.62 -8.19 -5.47
CA VAL A 111 16.16 -9.58 -5.22
C VAL A 111 15.75 -9.77 -3.77
N GLY A 112 16.56 -9.33 -2.80
CA GLY A 112 16.25 -9.46 -1.37
C GLY A 112 14.99 -8.69 -0.96
N GLU A 113 14.74 -7.52 -1.56
CA GLU A 113 13.54 -6.72 -1.31
C GLU A 113 12.29 -7.40 -1.87
N ALA A 114 12.33 -7.86 -3.12
CA ALA A 114 11.22 -8.58 -3.75
C ALA A 114 10.87 -9.86 -2.96
N VAL A 115 11.88 -10.60 -2.51
CA VAL A 115 11.72 -11.79 -1.66
C VAL A 115 11.10 -11.42 -0.31
N SER A 116 11.57 -10.36 0.35
CA SER A 116 11.02 -9.90 1.63
C SER A 116 9.54 -9.52 1.51
N ILE A 117 9.16 -8.81 0.45
CA ILE A 117 7.75 -8.48 0.17
C ILE A 117 6.94 -9.76 -0.07
N ALA A 118 7.42 -10.66 -0.93
CA ALA A 118 6.73 -11.91 -1.23
C ALA A 118 6.56 -12.81 0.01
N ALA A 119 7.58 -12.90 0.88
CA ALA A 119 7.50 -13.66 2.13
C ALA A 119 6.45 -13.08 3.10
N GLN A 120 6.34 -11.75 3.22
CA GLN A 120 5.31 -11.11 4.01
C GLN A 120 3.90 -11.38 3.44
N VAL A 121 3.73 -11.32 2.11
CA VAL A 121 2.48 -11.70 1.44
C VAL A 121 2.14 -13.16 1.72
N CYS A 122 3.12 -14.09 1.66
CA CYS A 122 2.92 -15.49 2.03
C CYS A 122 2.38 -15.64 3.45
N SER A 123 2.93 -14.90 4.43
CA SER A 123 2.45 -14.92 5.82
C SER A 123 0.98 -14.52 5.92
N VAL A 124 0.57 -13.49 5.18
CA VAL A 124 -0.85 -13.06 5.11
C VAL A 124 -1.72 -14.16 4.46
N LEU A 125 -1.26 -14.74 3.34
CA LEU A 125 -2.01 -15.79 2.63
C LEU A 125 -2.16 -17.05 3.50
N VAL A 126 -1.16 -17.43 4.29
CA VAL A 126 -1.27 -18.54 5.26
C VAL A 126 -2.43 -18.31 6.22
N ALA A 127 -2.49 -17.13 6.84
CA ALA A 127 -3.56 -16.78 7.77
C ALA A 127 -4.94 -16.74 7.07
N ALA A 128 -5.01 -16.18 5.87
CA ALA A 128 -6.24 -16.08 5.09
C ALA A 128 -6.75 -17.47 4.66
N HIS A 129 -5.89 -18.31 4.11
CA HIS A 129 -6.25 -19.65 3.65
C HIS A 129 -6.66 -20.55 4.82
N ALA A 130 -6.02 -20.44 5.99
CA ALA A 130 -6.45 -21.14 7.20
C ALA A 130 -7.86 -20.72 7.66
N ALA A 131 -8.26 -19.46 7.42
CA ALA A 131 -9.60 -18.95 7.63
C ALA A 131 -10.58 -19.26 6.47
N SER A 132 -10.16 -20.08 5.48
CA SER A 132 -10.92 -20.39 4.25
C SER A 132 -11.25 -19.16 3.41
N LEU A 133 -10.40 -18.14 3.46
CA LEU A 133 -10.50 -16.90 2.69
C LEU A 133 -9.43 -16.90 1.58
N VAL A 134 -9.87 -16.80 0.34
CA VAL A 134 -9.01 -16.66 -0.85
C VAL A 134 -9.09 -15.21 -1.34
N HIS A 135 -7.95 -14.61 -1.67
CA HIS A 135 -7.87 -13.20 -2.05
C HIS A 135 -8.48 -12.94 -3.43
N ARG A 136 -8.12 -13.76 -4.43
CA ARG A 136 -8.67 -13.78 -5.81
C ARG A 136 -8.33 -12.59 -6.71
N ASP A 137 -7.78 -11.50 -6.17
CA ASP A 137 -7.39 -10.28 -6.91
C ASP A 137 -6.06 -9.73 -6.35
N LEU A 138 -5.10 -10.64 -6.11
CA LEU A 138 -3.76 -10.24 -5.66
C LEU A 138 -3.02 -9.58 -6.81
N LYS A 139 -2.53 -8.35 -6.59
CA LYS A 139 -1.83 -7.54 -7.58
C LYS A 139 -1.07 -6.41 -6.87
N PRO A 140 -0.06 -5.78 -7.50
CA PRO A 140 0.70 -4.70 -6.87
C PRO A 140 -0.15 -3.52 -6.37
N GLN A 141 -1.27 -3.21 -7.04
CA GLN A 141 -2.20 -2.15 -6.60
C GLN A 141 -2.93 -2.46 -5.28
N ASN A 142 -3.00 -3.74 -4.90
CA ASN A 142 -3.61 -4.19 -3.65
C ASN A 142 -2.58 -4.50 -2.56
N LEU A 143 -1.32 -4.12 -2.76
CA LEU A 143 -0.23 -4.27 -1.80
C LEU A 143 0.32 -2.88 -1.44
N MET A 144 0.44 -2.60 -0.15
CA MET A 144 1.03 -1.36 0.34
C MET A 144 2.23 -1.66 1.23
N ILE A 145 3.29 -0.87 1.08
CA ILE A 145 4.47 -0.90 1.93
C ILE A 145 4.38 0.28 2.88
N THR A 146 4.30 0.01 4.18
CA THR A 146 4.28 1.05 5.20
C THR A 146 5.68 1.65 5.41
N PRO A 147 5.81 2.83 6.02
CA PRO A 147 7.12 3.42 6.36
C PRO A 147 8.01 2.53 7.24
N SER A 148 7.41 1.60 7.99
CA SER A 148 8.12 0.61 8.79
C SER A 148 8.52 -0.66 8.03
N GLY A 149 8.27 -0.72 6.70
CA GLY A 149 8.58 -1.90 5.87
C GLY A 149 7.58 -3.05 5.98
N VAL A 150 6.46 -2.86 6.69
CA VAL A 150 5.40 -3.87 6.77
C VAL A 150 4.55 -3.84 5.50
N VAL A 151 4.38 -4.99 4.86
CA VAL A 151 3.49 -5.14 3.70
C VAL A 151 2.06 -5.35 4.17
N LYS A 152 1.14 -4.55 3.67
CA LYS A 152 -0.29 -4.67 3.89
C LYS A 152 -0.97 -5.16 2.61
N VAL A 153 -1.73 -6.26 2.73
CA VAL A 153 -2.56 -6.81 1.65
C VAL A 153 -3.96 -6.23 1.79
N LEU A 154 -4.36 -5.47 0.79
CA LEU A 154 -5.65 -4.77 0.74
C LEU A 154 -6.69 -5.62 0.02
N ASP A 155 -7.97 -5.32 0.24
CA ASP A 155 -9.09 -5.77 -0.58
C ASP A 155 -9.30 -7.28 -0.66
N PHE A 156 -9.17 -8.01 0.46
CA PHE A 156 -9.55 -9.41 0.54
C PHE A 156 -10.98 -9.65 0.07
N GLY A 157 -11.14 -10.57 -0.88
CA GLY A 157 -12.43 -11.16 -1.24
C GLY A 157 -13.40 -10.29 -2.04
N VAL A 158 -13.06 -9.01 -2.34
CA VAL A 158 -13.97 -8.11 -3.07
C VAL A 158 -14.25 -8.61 -4.49
N ALA A 159 -13.33 -9.34 -5.10
CA ALA A 159 -13.53 -9.97 -6.41
C ALA A 159 -14.58 -11.10 -6.41
N ALA A 160 -14.84 -11.73 -5.27
CA ALA A 160 -15.89 -12.72 -5.13
C ALA A 160 -17.31 -12.14 -5.15
N LEU A 161 -17.45 -10.80 -5.12
CA LEU A 161 -18.73 -10.11 -5.33
C LEU A 161 -19.30 -10.41 -6.72
N LEU A 162 -18.43 -10.66 -7.69
CA LEU A 162 -18.77 -11.10 -9.03
C LEU A 162 -18.75 -12.64 -9.05
N GLY A 163 -19.89 -13.28 -9.23
CA GLY A 163 -19.97 -14.73 -9.40
C GLY A 163 -19.23 -15.18 -10.68
N PRO A 164 -18.89 -16.49 -10.82
CA PRO A 164 -18.22 -17.01 -12.02
C PRO A 164 -18.93 -16.64 -13.33
N ALA A 165 -20.27 -16.55 -13.31
CA ALA A 165 -21.08 -16.12 -14.45
C ALA A 165 -20.96 -14.61 -14.75
N GLU A 166 -20.62 -13.78 -13.75
CA GLU A 166 -20.46 -12.34 -13.91
C GLU A 166 -19.05 -11.99 -14.36
N ALA A 167 -18.02 -12.68 -13.90
CA ALA A 167 -16.67 -12.57 -14.44
C ALA A 167 -16.65 -12.88 -15.95
N SER A 168 -17.37 -13.94 -16.39
CA SER A 168 -17.53 -14.27 -17.81
C SER A 168 -18.42 -13.27 -18.57
N ARG A 169 -19.43 -12.68 -17.94
CA ARG A 169 -20.28 -11.64 -18.56
C ARG A 169 -19.58 -10.30 -18.70
N LEU A 170 -18.74 -9.91 -17.73
CA LEU A 170 -17.96 -8.67 -17.80
C LEU A 170 -16.91 -8.70 -18.91
N THR A 171 -16.33 -9.87 -19.18
CA THR A 171 -15.46 -10.08 -20.36
C THR A 171 -16.25 -10.06 -21.66
N ALA A 172 -17.50 -10.55 -21.67
CA ALA A 172 -18.36 -10.60 -22.87
C ALA A 172 -19.02 -9.25 -23.22
N THR A 173 -19.26 -8.37 -22.25
CA THR A 173 -19.96 -7.08 -22.48
C THR A 173 -19.02 -5.92 -22.79
N GLY A 174 -17.71 -6.13 -22.86
CA GLY A 174 -16.73 -5.07 -23.18
C GLY A 174 -16.62 -3.95 -22.12
N ARG A 175 -17.29 -4.09 -20.98
CA ARG A 175 -17.13 -3.20 -19.84
C ARG A 175 -15.86 -3.60 -19.09
N THR A 176 -14.78 -2.96 -19.43
CA THR A 176 -13.42 -3.18 -18.94
C THR A 176 -13.32 -2.87 -17.44
N LEU A 177 -13.37 -3.91 -16.62
CA LEU A 177 -12.80 -3.85 -15.26
C LEU A 177 -11.28 -4.13 -15.35
N GLY A 178 -10.52 -3.21 -15.92
CA GLY A 178 -9.06 -3.33 -16.04
C GLY A 178 -8.59 -4.51 -16.92
N THR A 179 -7.32 -4.51 -17.26
CA THR A 179 -6.66 -5.65 -17.93
C THR A 179 -6.44 -6.75 -16.88
N PRO A 180 -6.81 -8.03 -17.14
CA PRO A 180 -6.68 -9.12 -16.16
C PRO A 180 -5.23 -9.65 -16.09
N THR A 181 -4.30 -8.78 -15.74
CA THR A 181 -2.83 -9.00 -15.80
C THR A 181 -2.33 -10.06 -14.81
N TYR A 182 -3.04 -10.30 -13.73
CA TYR A 182 -2.63 -11.23 -12.66
C TYR A 182 -3.62 -12.39 -12.49
N ILE A 183 -4.49 -12.60 -13.46
CA ILE A 183 -5.53 -13.63 -13.41
C ILE A 183 -4.92 -15.02 -13.55
N SER A 184 -5.34 -15.98 -12.72
CA SER A 184 -4.89 -17.35 -12.87
C SER A 184 -5.58 -18.06 -14.05
N PRO A 185 -4.95 -19.10 -14.66
CA PRO A 185 -5.53 -19.88 -15.74
C PRO A 185 -6.93 -20.43 -15.40
N GLU A 186 -7.11 -20.98 -14.19
CA GLU A 186 -8.40 -21.50 -13.74
C GLU A 186 -9.46 -20.40 -13.59
N GLN A 187 -9.10 -19.20 -13.14
CA GLN A 187 -10.05 -18.06 -13.13
C GLN A 187 -10.44 -17.65 -14.54
N ALA A 188 -9.46 -17.59 -15.47
CA ALA A 188 -9.69 -17.23 -16.87
C ALA A 188 -10.61 -18.23 -17.59
N GLN A 189 -10.57 -19.51 -17.18
CA GLN A 189 -11.39 -20.59 -17.72
C GLN A 189 -12.73 -20.74 -16.97
N GLY A 190 -12.97 -19.97 -15.90
CA GLY A 190 -14.17 -20.12 -15.06
C GLY A 190 -14.18 -21.39 -14.20
N GLY A 191 -13.02 -21.97 -13.95
CA GLY A 191 -12.81 -23.15 -13.12
C GLY A 191 -12.89 -22.84 -11.61
N PRO A 192 -12.64 -23.87 -10.77
CA PRO A 192 -12.68 -23.71 -9.32
C PRO A 192 -11.52 -22.87 -8.82
N VAL A 193 -11.83 -21.84 -8.02
CA VAL A 193 -10.87 -20.90 -7.43
C VAL A 193 -10.55 -21.32 -6.00
N GLY A 194 -9.27 -21.37 -5.68
CA GLY A 194 -8.76 -21.81 -4.38
C GLY A 194 -7.43 -21.14 -3.99
N PRO A 195 -6.77 -21.63 -2.92
CA PRO A 195 -5.45 -21.13 -2.49
C PRO A 195 -4.41 -21.05 -3.61
N ALA A 196 -4.36 -22.04 -4.50
CA ALA A 196 -3.45 -22.07 -5.64
C ALA A 196 -3.62 -20.89 -6.61
N THR A 197 -4.81 -20.30 -6.68
CA THR A 197 -5.10 -19.07 -7.44
C THR A 197 -4.28 -17.89 -6.92
N ASP A 198 -4.24 -17.71 -5.59
CA ASP A 198 -3.46 -16.63 -4.97
C ASP A 198 -1.95 -16.85 -5.14
N LEU A 199 -1.50 -18.12 -5.17
CA LEU A 199 -0.09 -18.46 -5.41
C LEU A 199 0.34 -18.11 -6.84
N TYR A 200 -0.51 -18.33 -7.84
CA TYR A 200 -0.25 -17.90 -9.22
C TYR A 200 -0.14 -16.38 -9.31
N ALA A 201 -1.10 -15.67 -8.72
CA ALA A 201 -1.08 -14.21 -8.70
C ALA A 201 0.17 -13.66 -7.95
N LEU A 202 0.58 -14.30 -6.85
CA LEU A 202 1.84 -14.00 -6.17
C LEU A 202 3.04 -14.22 -7.09
N GLY A 203 3.03 -15.29 -7.90
CA GLY A 203 4.04 -15.54 -8.93
C GLY A 203 4.12 -14.39 -9.95
N CYS A 204 2.97 -13.89 -10.43
CA CYS A 204 2.93 -12.74 -11.34
C CYS A 204 3.50 -11.47 -10.67
N VAL A 205 3.14 -11.21 -9.42
CA VAL A 205 3.65 -10.05 -8.65
C VAL A 205 5.16 -10.16 -8.42
N LEU A 206 5.65 -11.34 -8.03
CA LEU A 206 7.08 -11.58 -7.80
C LEU A 206 7.88 -11.43 -9.11
N PHE A 207 7.35 -11.93 -10.21
CA PHE A 207 7.95 -11.74 -11.53
C PHE A 207 8.08 -10.26 -11.86
N GLU A 208 7.01 -9.49 -11.69
CA GLU A 208 7.00 -8.06 -11.98
C GLU A 208 7.95 -7.27 -11.07
N MET A 209 8.01 -7.58 -9.78
CA MET A 209 9.00 -6.97 -8.87
C MET A 209 10.44 -7.19 -9.35
N LEU A 210 10.74 -8.37 -9.90
CA LEU A 210 12.08 -8.73 -10.36
C LEU A 210 12.38 -8.22 -11.78
N ALA A 211 11.42 -8.30 -12.70
CA ALA A 211 11.59 -7.98 -14.12
C ALA A 211 11.24 -6.51 -14.46
N GLY A 212 10.48 -5.82 -13.59
CA GLY A 212 9.93 -4.49 -13.85
C GLY A 212 8.64 -4.49 -14.69
N ASN A 213 8.29 -5.63 -15.27
CA ASN A 213 7.08 -5.82 -16.09
C ASN A 213 6.39 -7.13 -15.69
N PRO A 214 5.07 -7.24 -15.83
CA PRO A 214 4.35 -8.47 -15.55
C PRO A 214 4.78 -9.60 -16.53
N PRO A 215 4.52 -10.88 -16.17
CA PRO A 215 4.94 -12.02 -16.99
C PRO A 215 4.32 -12.05 -18.39
N TYR A 216 3.19 -11.38 -18.58
CA TYR A 216 2.51 -11.27 -19.87
C TYR A 216 1.99 -9.85 -20.10
N GLU A 217 2.06 -9.41 -21.35
CA GLU A 217 1.51 -8.15 -21.81
C GLU A 217 0.60 -8.37 -23.04
N ALA A 218 -0.54 -7.73 -23.07
CA ALA A 218 -1.48 -7.83 -24.19
C ALA A 218 -2.24 -6.53 -24.42
N ALA A 219 -2.62 -6.29 -25.69
CA ALA A 219 -3.35 -5.10 -26.09
C ALA A 219 -4.81 -5.07 -25.57
N ASN A 220 -5.38 -6.21 -25.19
CA ASN A 220 -6.77 -6.31 -24.72
C ASN A 220 -6.98 -7.50 -23.77
N ALA A 221 -8.08 -7.47 -23.02
CA ALA A 221 -8.41 -8.49 -22.04
C ALA A 221 -8.54 -9.92 -22.63
N PRO A 222 -9.21 -10.18 -23.77
CA PRO A 222 -9.25 -11.52 -24.34
C PRO A 222 -7.88 -12.09 -24.73
N ALA A 223 -6.96 -11.24 -25.24
CA ALA A 223 -5.60 -11.67 -25.54
C ALA A 223 -4.83 -11.97 -24.24
N MET A 224 -4.97 -11.15 -23.20
CA MET A 224 -4.37 -11.40 -21.90
C MET A 224 -4.82 -12.74 -21.30
N LEU A 225 -6.12 -13.04 -21.32
CA LEU A 225 -6.64 -14.33 -20.83
C LEU A 225 -5.98 -15.51 -21.55
N ARG A 226 -5.82 -15.44 -22.89
CA ARG A 226 -5.14 -16.49 -23.66
C ARG A 226 -3.69 -16.68 -23.25
N LEU A 227 -2.97 -15.57 -23.00
CA LEU A 227 -1.58 -15.65 -22.55
C LEU A 227 -1.46 -16.40 -21.21
N HIS A 228 -2.33 -16.10 -20.25
CA HIS A 228 -2.35 -16.82 -18.97
C HIS A 228 -2.73 -18.30 -19.13
N ILE A 229 -3.59 -18.68 -20.08
CA ILE A 229 -4.02 -20.06 -20.29
C ILE A 229 -2.96 -20.86 -21.05
N ASP A 230 -2.52 -20.35 -22.22
CA ASP A 230 -1.85 -21.16 -23.22
C ASP A 230 -0.37 -20.83 -23.46
N SER A 231 0.10 -19.62 -23.08
CA SER A 231 1.47 -19.22 -23.39
C SER A 231 2.49 -19.89 -22.48
N PRO A 232 3.72 -20.16 -23.00
CA PRO A 232 4.82 -20.65 -22.17
C PRO A 232 5.07 -19.74 -20.97
N ILE A 233 5.54 -20.33 -19.87
CA ILE A 233 5.93 -19.57 -18.68
C ILE A 233 7.24 -18.83 -19.02
N PRO A 234 7.31 -17.50 -18.85
CA PRO A 234 8.54 -16.76 -19.10
C PRO A 234 9.60 -17.12 -18.06
N ILE A 235 10.84 -17.22 -18.51
CA ILE A 235 11.98 -17.58 -17.66
C ILE A 235 12.59 -16.29 -17.12
N ILE A 236 12.54 -16.07 -15.81
CA ILE A 236 12.97 -14.80 -15.19
C ILE A 236 14.45 -14.47 -15.45
N THR A 237 15.31 -15.48 -15.60
CA THR A 237 16.75 -15.28 -15.87
C THR A 237 17.03 -14.70 -17.27
N GLU A 238 16.06 -14.73 -18.19
CA GLU A 238 16.14 -14.03 -19.49
C GLU A 238 15.91 -12.51 -19.34
N TYR A 239 15.24 -12.07 -18.28
CA TYR A 239 14.97 -10.66 -17.95
C TYR A 239 15.98 -10.11 -16.96
N ARG A 240 16.49 -10.97 -16.06
CA ARG A 240 17.38 -10.59 -14.99
C ARG A 240 18.32 -11.72 -14.58
N SER A 241 19.61 -11.58 -14.88
CA SER A 241 20.60 -12.66 -14.73
C SER A 241 21.12 -12.89 -13.31
N ASP A 242 20.85 -11.99 -12.34
CA ASP A 242 21.29 -12.10 -10.93
C ASP A 242 20.27 -12.81 -10.02
N VAL A 243 19.16 -13.33 -10.60
CA VAL A 243 18.18 -14.12 -9.85
C VAL A 243 18.75 -15.53 -9.60
N PRO A 244 18.84 -15.98 -8.33
CA PRO A 244 19.30 -17.32 -8.00
C PRO A 244 18.44 -18.43 -8.65
N ASP A 245 19.06 -19.54 -9.06
CA ASP A 245 18.39 -20.64 -9.76
C ASP A 245 17.20 -21.21 -8.98
N ASP A 246 17.34 -21.38 -7.66
CA ASP A 246 16.25 -21.90 -6.81
C ASP A 246 15.07 -20.92 -6.74
N LEU A 247 15.32 -19.60 -6.74
CA LEU A 247 14.27 -18.59 -6.80
C LEU A 247 13.60 -18.55 -8.18
N ALA A 248 14.38 -18.70 -9.25
CA ALA A 248 13.87 -18.79 -10.61
C ALA A 248 12.99 -20.05 -10.78
N HIS A 249 13.39 -21.18 -10.19
CA HIS A 249 12.60 -22.42 -10.19
C HIS A 249 11.29 -22.24 -9.41
N LEU A 250 11.32 -21.65 -8.21
CA LEU A 250 10.11 -21.35 -7.45
C LEU A 250 9.14 -20.50 -8.26
N LEU A 251 9.64 -19.45 -8.91
CA LEU A 251 8.83 -18.55 -9.74
C LEU A 251 8.20 -19.31 -10.92
N TYR A 252 8.95 -20.20 -11.58
CA TYR A 252 8.43 -21.06 -12.62
C TYR A 252 7.30 -21.97 -12.11
N CYS A 253 7.44 -22.59 -10.93
CA CYS A 253 6.41 -23.39 -10.30
C CYS A 253 5.17 -22.58 -9.92
N LEU A 254 5.33 -21.36 -9.39
CA LEU A 254 4.21 -20.47 -9.07
C LEU A 254 3.37 -20.11 -10.29
N LEU A 255 4.01 -19.91 -11.46
CA LEU A 255 3.38 -19.59 -12.73
C LEU A 255 2.90 -20.82 -13.53
N ALA A 256 2.98 -22.03 -12.95
CA ALA A 256 2.48 -23.25 -13.58
C ALA A 256 0.99 -23.13 -13.93
N LYS A 257 0.64 -23.63 -15.13
CA LYS A 257 -0.73 -23.52 -15.65
C LYS A 257 -1.69 -24.42 -14.88
N ASP A 258 -1.26 -25.64 -14.59
CA ASP A 258 -2.00 -26.56 -13.71
C ASP A 258 -1.82 -26.14 -12.25
N PRO A 259 -2.92 -25.85 -11.50
CA PRO A 259 -2.80 -25.57 -10.07
C PRO A 259 -2.11 -26.65 -9.24
N ALA A 260 -2.15 -27.93 -9.69
CA ALA A 260 -1.52 -29.06 -9.00
C ALA A 260 0.01 -29.08 -9.14
N GLU A 261 0.58 -28.36 -10.11
CA GLU A 261 2.04 -28.23 -10.31
C GLU A 261 2.63 -27.08 -9.49
N ARG A 262 1.78 -26.25 -8.86
CA ARG A 262 2.20 -25.15 -7.98
C ARG A 262 2.55 -25.69 -6.59
N PRO A 263 3.32 -24.93 -5.78
CA PRO A 263 3.54 -25.27 -4.37
C PRO A 263 2.21 -25.53 -3.64
N ALA A 264 2.21 -26.47 -2.71
CA ALA A 264 0.98 -26.93 -2.05
C ALA A 264 0.34 -25.86 -1.14
N SER A 265 1.12 -24.88 -0.68
CA SER A 265 0.63 -23.82 0.21
C SER A 265 1.51 -22.57 0.20
N ALA A 266 0.96 -21.43 0.64
CA ALA A 266 1.72 -20.21 0.87
C ALA A 266 2.81 -20.40 1.94
N GLY A 267 2.61 -21.32 2.90
CA GLY A 267 3.61 -21.67 3.89
C GLY A 267 4.84 -22.33 3.29
N GLU A 268 4.66 -23.25 2.33
CA GLU A 268 5.75 -23.86 1.58
C GLU A 268 6.53 -22.82 0.77
N VAL A 269 5.82 -21.91 0.07
CA VAL A 269 6.45 -20.79 -0.64
C VAL A 269 7.29 -19.94 0.30
N GLY A 270 6.76 -19.58 1.47
CA GLY A 270 7.49 -18.82 2.49
C GLY A 270 8.75 -19.52 2.98
N GLN A 271 8.70 -20.84 3.15
CA GLN A 271 9.89 -21.63 3.54
C GLN A 271 10.97 -21.63 2.45
N ILE A 272 10.58 -21.76 1.17
CA ILE A 272 11.52 -21.71 0.04
C ILE A 272 12.13 -20.30 -0.10
N LEU A 273 11.40 -19.23 0.23
CA LEU A 273 11.90 -17.87 0.20
C LEU A 273 12.87 -17.53 1.35
N THR A 274 12.80 -18.25 2.48
CA THR A 274 13.60 -17.96 3.69
C THR A 274 15.10 -17.82 3.45
N PRO A 275 15.79 -18.70 2.69
CA PRO A 275 17.22 -18.57 2.45
C PRO A 275 17.66 -17.29 1.73
N PHE A 276 16.75 -16.64 1.04
CA PHE A 276 17.02 -15.41 0.28
C PHE A 276 16.76 -14.13 1.09
N LEU A 277 16.20 -14.24 2.32
CA LEU A 277 15.96 -13.11 3.24
C LEU A 277 17.25 -12.63 3.91
N ASP A 278 18.23 -13.53 4.13
CA ASP A 278 19.46 -13.23 4.88
C ASP A 278 20.53 -12.44 4.09
N GLY A 279 20.22 -12.04 2.85
CA GLY A 279 21.11 -11.28 1.97
C GLY A 279 21.21 -9.77 2.26
N GLY A 280 20.80 -9.31 3.44
CA GLY A 280 20.95 -7.92 3.89
C GLY A 280 19.97 -6.93 3.27
N ASP A 281 19.23 -6.32 4.10
CA ASP A 281 18.37 -5.12 4.02
C ASP A 281 16.88 -5.44 4.18
N THR A 282 16.45 -5.31 5.41
CA THR A 282 15.02 -5.06 5.72
C THR A 282 14.58 -3.87 4.86
N PRO A 283 13.42 -3.91 4.18
CA PRO A 283 12.94 -2.78 3.40
C PRO A 283 12.57 -1.64 4.36
N GLY A 284 13.58 -0.87 4.75
CA GLY A 284 13.39 0.49 5.20
C GLY A 284 13.37 1.32 3.92
N ILE A 285 12.42 2.21 3.77
CA ILE A 285 12.42 3.22 2.71
C ILE A 285 13.78 3.90 2.81
N ALA A 286 14.68 3.55 1.89
CA ALA A 286 15.99 4.19 1.82
C ALA A 286 15.74 5.64 1.43
N ALA A 287 15.99 6.54 2.38
CA ALA A 287 16.15 7.94 2.07
C ALA A 287 17.16 8.02 0.91
N THR A 288 16.73 8.57 -0.21
CA THR A 288 17.49 8.77 -1.43
C THR A 288 18.81 9.48 -1.07
N ARG A 289 19.92 8.72 -1.00
CA ARG A 289 21.25 9.29 -1.00
C ARG A 289 21.56 9.74 -2.41
N THR A 290 21.49 11.02 -2.63
CA THR A 290 22.06 11.68 -3.80
C THR A 290 23.59 11.66 -3.69
N ASP A 291 24.25 10.66 -4.27
CA ASP A 291 25.68 10.74 -4.56
C ASP A 291 25.86 11.43 -5.90
N ASN A 292 26.20 12.70 -5.80
CA ASN A 292 26.62 13.57 -6.90
C ASN A 292 28.06 13.24 -7.29
N LYS A 293 28.31 12.54 -8.40
CA LYS A 293 29.59 12.62 -9.15
C LYS A 293 29.32 12.72 -10.64
N SER A 294 29.70 13.92 -11.09
CA SER A 294 29.73 14.39 -12.47
C SER A 294 30.39 13.45 -13.49
N SER A 295 29.77 13.25 -14.66
CA SER A 295 30.49 13.30 -15.94
C SER A 295 29.54 13.57 -17.12
N ARG A 296 30.03 14.43 -18.02
CA ARG A 296 29.45 15.04 -19.22
C ARG A 296 28.88 14.07 -20.24
N ALA A 297 27.72 14.38 -20.82
CA ALA A 297 27.52 14.70 -22.26
C ALA A 297 26.02 14.88 -22.57
N ALA A 298 25.67 15.92 -23.31
CA ALA A 298 24.34 16.34 -23.76
C ALA A 298 24.00 15.73 -25.15
N PRO A 299 22.86 16.12 -25.78
CA PRO A 299 21.46 16.17 -25.36
C PRO A 299 20.53 15.37 -26.31
N SER A 300 19.39 14.92 -25.87
CA SER A 300 18.26 14.66 -26.76
C SER A 300 16.93 14.89 -26.05
N SER A 301 16.11 15.67 -26.68
CA SER A 301 14.83 16.19 -26.31
C SER A 301 13.80 15.11 -25.99
N ALA A 302 13.36 15.05 -24.74
CA ALA A 302 12.06 14.48 -24.36
C ALA A 302 11.40 15.43 -23.37
N SER A 303 10.18 15.81 -23.69
CA SER A 303 9.33 16.73 -22.98
C SER A 303 9.13 16.26 -21.54
N ALA A 304 9.81 16.92 -20.60
CA ALA A 304 9.61 16.73 -19.18
C ALA A 304 8.21 17.26 -18.82
N LEU A 305 7.33 16.38 -18.39
CA LEU A 305 6.15 16.76 -17.61
C LEU A 305 6.68 17.30 -16.26
N MET A 306 6.73 18.62 -16.14
CA MET A 306 6.97 19.30 -14.89
C MET A 306 5.92 18.86 -13.85
N PRO A 307 6.31 18.64 -12.57
CA PRO A 307 5.33 18.54 -11.49
C PRO A 307 4.44 19.79 -11.54
N LEU A 308 3.15 19.60 -11.55
CA LEU A 308 2.17 20.70 -11.44
C LEU A 308 2.39 21.33 -10.06
N GLN A 309 3.13 22.44 -10.03
CA GLN A 309 3.18 23.33 -8.87
C GLN A 309 1.76 23.81 -8.64
N ARG A 310 1.15 23.39 -7.53
CA ARG A 310 -0.14 23.92 -7.12
C ARG A 310 0.01 25.39 -6.76
N PRO A 311 -1.00 26.24 -7.07
CA PRO A 311 -0.91 27.67 -6.78
C PRO A 311 -0.73 27.88 -5.26
N ARG A 312 0.10 28.85 -4.86
CA ARG A 312 0.35 29.26 -3.46
C ARG A 312 -0.93 29.39 -2.60
N HIS A 313 -2.04 29.69 -3.22
CA HIS A 313 -3.35 29.81 -2.58
C HIS A 313 -3.81 28.49 -1.92
N GLU A 314 -3.56 27.35 -2.55
CA GLU A 314 -3.97 26.04 -2.02
C GLU A 314 -3.16 25.65 -0.77
N LEU A 315 -1.87 26.01 -0.71
CA LEU A 315 -1.02 25.76 0.45
C LEU A 315 -1.46 26.61 1.66
N VAL A 316 -1.79 27.87 1.42
CA VAL A 316 -2.31 28.79 2.45
C VAL A 316 -3.66 28.28 3.00
N GLU A 317 -4.52 27.77 2.14
CA GLU A 317 -5.80 27.19 2.55
C GLU A 317 -5.61 25.93 3.40
N LEU A 318 -4.73 25.01 2.99
CA LEU A 318 -4.43 23.78 3.75
C LEU A 318 -3.83 24.11 5.12
N ARG A 319 -2.92 25.10 5.20
CA ARG A 319 -2.34 25.53 6.46
C ARG A 319 -3.38 26.21 7.38
N ALA A 320 -4.28 27.00 6.82
CA ALA A 320 -5.40 27.59 7.58
C ALA A 320 -6.37 26.52 8.10
N GLN A 321 -6.69 25.52 7.28
CA GLN A 321 -7.51 24.38 7.66
C GLN A 321 -6.86 23.56 8.80
N ALA A 322 -5.54 23.30 8.72
CA ALA A 322 -4.83 22.59 9.76
C ALA A 322 -4.87 23.36 11.11
N ARG A 323 -4.72 24.68 11.07
CA ARG A 323 -4.81 25.51 12.28
C ARG A 323 -6.21 25.51 12.90
N GLU A 324 -7.25 25.62 12.10
CA GLU A 324 -8.64 25.54 12.58
C GLU A 324 -8.93 24.20 13.24
N LEU A 325 -8.41 23.09 12.66
CA LEU A 325 -8.53 21.76 13.25
C LEU A 325 -7.77 21.65 14.57
N ALA A 326 -6.56 22.21 14.65
CA ALA A 326 -5.76 22.20 15.88
C ALA A 326 -6.41 23.04 17.00
N GLU A 327 -7.02 24.18 16.69
CA GLU A 327 -7.79 25.00 17.63
C GLU A 327 -9.01 24.26 18.21
N ASN A 328 -9.55 23.30 17.45
CA ASN A 328 -10.63 22.42 17.88
C ASN A 328 -10.14 21.09 18.50
N GLU A 329 -8.87 21.02 18.94
CA GLU A 329 -8.23 19.83 19.52
C GLU A 329 -8.21 18.58 18.62
N ARG A 330 -8.40 18.75 17.30
CA ARG A 330 -8.38 17.68 16.28
C ARG A 330 -6.95 17.52 15.70
N PHE A 331 -5.99 17.22 16.58
CA PHE A 331 -4.55 17.25 16.25
C PHE A 331 -4.14 16.23 15.19
N VAL A 332 -4.67 15.01 15.24
CA VAL A 332 -4.39 13.97 14.24
C VAL A 332 -4.83 14.42 12.85
N GLN A 333 -6.03 14.96 12.75
CA GLN A 333 -6.57 15.44 11.50
C GLN A 333 -5.84 16.68 10.97
N ALA A 334 -5.43 17.59 11.86
CA ALA A 334 -4.58 18.72 11.52
C ALA A 334 -3.22 18.26 10.94
N ALA A 335 -2.61 17.22 11.53
CA ALA A 335 -1.37 16.63 11.05
C ALA A 335 -1.54 16.04 9.63
N GLU A 336 -2.62 15.30 9.36
CA GLU A 336 -2.90 14.77 8.00
C GLU A 336 -3.03 15.87 6.94
N VAL A 337 -3.65 17.00 7.29
CA VAL A 337 -3.77 18.16 6.39
C VAL A 337 -2.39 18.74 6.07
N LEU A 338 -1.50 18.87 7.06
CA LEU A 338 -0.13 19.36 6.84
C LEU A 338 0.74 18.37 6.08
N GLU A 339 0.61 17.06 6.32
CA GLU A 339 1.29 16.05 5.50
C GLU A 339 0.92 16.16 4.02
N ARG A 340 -0.37 16.38 3.73
CA ARG A 340 -0.83 16.61 2.37
C ARG A 340 -0.26 17.90 1.78
N ALA A 341 -0.15 18.96 2.58
CA ALA A 341 0.48 20.20 2.18
C ALA A 341 1.97 20.01 1.81
N LEU A 342 2.70 19.22 2.60
CA LEU A 342 4.11 18.89 2.34
C LEU A 342 4.29 18.04 1.07
N ARG A 343 3.39 17.10 0.80
CA ARG A 343 3.40 16.29 -0.45
C ARG A 343 3.13 17.10 -1.71
N SER A 344 2.54 18.30 -1.61
CA SER A 344 2.29 19.17 -2.76
C SER A 344 3.51 19.98 -3.21
N GLY A 345 4.69 19.83 -2.58
CA GLY A 345 5.94 20.47 -2.96
C GLY A 345 5.94 21.99 -2.69
N PRO A 346 5.88 22.45 -1.41
CA PRO A 346 6.05 23.85 -1.06
C PRO A 346 7.45 24.37 -1.44
N GLU A 347 7.63 25.70 -1.52
CA GLU A 347 8.94 26.32 -1.69
C GLU A 347 9.84 26.09 -0.46
N ASP A 348 11.16 26.06 -0.62
CA ASP A 348 12.13 25.66 0.42
C ASP A 348 11.98 26.44 1.73
N ASP A 349 11.70 27.74 1.67
CA ASP A 349 11.53 28.60 2.85
C ASP A 349 10.28 28.25 3.69
N GLU A 350 9.26 27.62 3.11
CA GLU A 350 8.02 27.25 3.80
C GLU A 350 8.06 25.81 4.33
N ILE A 351 8.93 24.96 3.79
CA ILE A 351 9.01 23.52 4.16
C ILE A 351 9.40 23.38 5.63
N ILE A 352 10.40 24.11 6.11
CA ILE A 352 10.88 24.01 7.49
C ILE A 352 9.76 24.35 8.47
N ALA A 353 9.07 25.47 8.26
CA ALA A 353 7.97 25.90 9.11
C ALA A 353 6.81 24.87 9.16
N LEU A 354 6.45 24.30 8.01
CA LEU A 354 5.42 23.27 7.93
C LEU A 354 5.82 21.97 8.64
N ARG A 355 7.09 21.56 8.53
CA ARG A 355 7.62 20.37 9.20
C ARG A 355 7.69 20.54 10.71
N VAL A 356 8.00 21.74 11.21
CA VAL A 356 7.94 22.07 12.65
C VAL A 356 6.49 22.03 13.15
N GLU A 357 5.56 22.66 12.42
CA GLU A 357 4.14 22.63 12.77
C GLU A 357 3.60 21.18 12.80
N LEU A 358 3.99 20.34 11.84
CA LEU A 358 3.60 18.93 11.77
C LEU A 358 4.15 18.12 12.96
N ALA A 359 5.44 18.28 13.29
CA ALA A 359 6.06 17.59 14.42
C ALA A 359 5.39 17.95 15.76
N ASN A 360 5.02 19.22 15.94
CA ASN A 360 4.26 19.69 17.12
C ASN A 360 2.84 19.09 17.15
N LEU A 361 2.17 18.95 16.02
CA LEU A 361 0.84 18.32 15.97
C LEU A 361 0.90 16.84 16.34
N TYR A 362 1.91 16.08 15.93
CA TYR A 362 2.10 14.70 16.38
C TYR A 362 2.29 14.62 17.89
N MET A 363 3.06 15.56 18.48
CA MET A 363 3.26 15.61 19.93
C MET A 363 1.93 15.91 20.67
N LEU A 364 1.16 16.87 20.19
CA LEU A 364 -0.16 17.22 20.75
C LEU A 364 -1.18 16.08 20.57
N ALA A 365 -1.07 15.31 19.49
CA ALA A 365 -1.89 14.12 19.24
C ALA A 365 -1.51 12.92 20.13
N GLY A 366 -0.42 13.03 20.93
CA GLY A 366 0.10 11.92 21.73
C GLY A 366 0.88 10.87 20.93
N ASP A 367 1.14 11.10 19.64
CA ASP A 367 2.00 10.23 18.82
C ASP A 367 3.47 10.63 18.98
N PHE A 368 4.01 10.37 20.18
CA PHE A 368 5.38 10.70 20.53
C PHE A 368 6.44 9.99 19.67
N ARG A 369 6.08 8.85 19.04
CA ARG A 369 6.99 8.14 18.14
C ARG A 369 7.18 8.90 16.83
N GLN A 370 6.11 9.32 16.19
CA GLN A 370 6.16 10.12 14.97
C GLN A 370 6.74 11.51 15.26
N ALA A 371 6.35 12.14 16.36
CA ALA A 371 6.90 13.43 16.80
C ALA A 371 8.42 13.37 16.95
N ARG A 372 8.94 12.37 17.67
CA ARG A 372 10.39 12.15 17.84
C ARG A 372 11.12 12.01 16.51
N GLN A 373 10.57 11.17 15.64
CA GLN A 373 11.18 10.94 14.30
C GLN A 373 11.20 12.22 13.47
N ALA A 374 10.10 12.98 13.46
CA ALA A 374 9.99 14.23 12.71
C ALA A 374 10.98 15.28 13.23
N PHE A 375 11.07 15.49 14.55
CA PHE A 375 12.02 16.42 15.15
C PHE A 375 13.48 15.99 14.93
N ALA A 376 13.81 14.70 15.08
CA ALA A 376 15.16 14.20 14.86
C ALA A 376 15.62 14.33 13.41
N THR A 377 14.71 14.11 12.46
CA THR A 377 15.01 14.30 11.03
C THR A 377 15.22 15.78 10.72
N LEU A 378 14.33 16.65 11.23
CA LEU A 378 14.44 18.09 11.01
C LEU A 378 15.71 18.67 11.59
N ALA A 379 16.11 18.27 12.82
CA ALA A 379 17.37 18.69 13.43
C ALA A 379 18.59 18.34 12.57
N ARG A 380 18.61 17.15 11.98
CA ARG A 380 19.68 16.69 11.09
C ARG A 380 19.75 17.51 9.81
N ASP A 381 18.59 17.74 9.18
CA ASP A 381 18.51 18.51 7.93
C ASP A 381 18.95 19.97 8.14
N LEU A 382 18.64 20.56 9.31
CA LEU A 382 19.06 21.91 9.70
C LEU A 382 20.57 22.00 9.99
N ASP A 383 21.16 20.96 10.61
CA ASP A 383 22.61 20.89 10.82
C ASP A 383 23.39 20.83 9.49
N GLU A 384 22.85 20.11 8.48
CA GLU A 384 23.47 20.02 7.16
C GLU A 384 23.40 21.34 6.37
N SER A 385 22.43 22.20 6.67
CA SER A 385 22.21 23.47 5.95
C SER A 385 23.01 24.68 6.50
N GLU A 386 23.69 24.56 7.63
CA GLU A 386 24.47 25.60 8.34
C GLU A 386 23.70 26.90 8.66
N THR A 387 22.36 26.93 8.54
CA THR A 387 21.58 28.17 8.54
C THR A 387 20.77 28.45 9.80
N GLU A 388 20.39 27.44 10.60
CA GLU A 388 19.48 27.62 11.77
C GLU A 388 19.84 26.71 12.97
N HIS A 389 21.02 26.90 13.52
CA HIS A 389 21.52 26.10 14.65
C HIS A 389 20.62 26.14 15.90
N ASP A 390 20.02 27.30 16.20
CA ASP A 390 19.12 27.45 17.37
C ASP A 390 17.86 26.59 17.20
N LEU A 391 17.28 26.51 15.99
CA LEU A 391 16.13 25.69 15.71
C LEU A 391 16.47 24.19 15.70
N ALA A 392 17.67 23.84 15.23
CA ALA A 392 18.16 22.45 15.30
C ALA A 392 18.30 21.97 16.76
N ASP A 393 18.80 22.84 17.65
CA ASP A 393 18.91 22.55 19.09
C ASP A 393 17.51 22.39 19.73
N GLU A 394 16.57 23.25 19.40
CA GLU A 394 15.18 23.13 19.85
C GLU A 394 14.53 21.82 19.39
N CYS A 395 14.71 21.44 18.13
CA CYS A 395 14.21 20.16 17.60
C CYS A 395 14.84 18.97 18.33
N ARG A 396 16.14 19.00 18.67
CA ARG A 396 16.78 17.94 19.47
C ARG A 396 16.18 17.84 20.88
N GLN A 397 15.91 18.97 21.52
CA GLN A 397 15.26 18.97 22.83
C GLN A 397 13.84 18.37 22.77
N GLN A 398 13.05 18.73 21.77
CA GLN A 398 11.70 18.17 21.61
C GLN A 398 11.74 16.66 21.28
N ALA A 399 12.69 16.20 20.48
CA ALA A 399 12.88 14.76 20.24
C ALA A 399 13.21 14.01 21.53
N MET A 400 14.01 14.60 22.42
CA MET A 400 14.34 14.01 23.73
C MET A 400 13.13 13.98 24.67
N VAL A 401 12.29 15.02 24.68
CA VAL A 401 11.02 15.02 25.42
C VAL A 401 10.13 13.86 24.95
N CYS A 402 9.96 13.69 23.64
CA CYS A 402 9.18 12.57 23.09
C CYS A 402 9.77 11.20 23.47
N GLN A 403 11.09 11.08 23.56
CA GLN A 403 11.77 9.85 24.00
C GLN A 403 11.45 9.52 25.46
N LEU A 404 11.43 10.51 26.34
CA LEU A 404 11.05 10.34 27.76
C LEU A 404 9.59 9.90 27.92
N GLU A 405 8.68 10.47 27.15
CA GLU A 405 7.26 10.08 27.13
C GLU A 405 7.04 8.63 26.62
N LEU A 406 7.91 8.13 25.73
CA LEU A 406 7.90 6.75 25.27
C LEU A 406 8.49 5.75 26.30
N GLY A 407 9.09 6.23 27.42
CA GLY A 407 9.71 5.38 28.42
C GLY A 407 11.01 4.71 27.96
N GLU A 408 11.61 5.18 26.86
CA GLU A 408 12.89 4.71 26.33
C GLU A 408 14.03 5.46 27.05
N SER A 409 14.57 4.92 28.17
CA SER A 409 15.75 5.48 28.82
C SER A 409 17.03 5.14 28.06
N GLU A 410 18.02 6.03 28.08
CA GLU A 410 19.33 5.90 27.41
C GLU A 410 20.25 4.79 27.98
N ASP A 411 19.81 3.98 28.93
CA ASP A 411 20.63 2.94 29.59
C ASP A 411 20.54 1.58 28.91
N ALA A 412 21.18 1.44 27.74
CA ALA A 412 21.53 0.12 27.18
C ALA A 412 22.79 0.15 26.29
N THR A 413 23.89 0.80 26.76
CA THR A 413 25.20 0.56 26.15
C THR A 413 26.33 0.69 27.18
N GLU A 414 26.45 -0.30 28.08
CA GLU A 414 27.76 -0.68 28.63
C GLU A 414 27.95 -2.18 28.45
N PRO A 415 29.00 -2.64 27.76
CA PRO A 415 29.34 -4.06 27.74
C PRO A 415 30.03 -4.41 29.07
N THR A 416 29.31 -5.14 29.90
CA THR A 416 29.90 -5.73 31.12
C THR A 416 30.98 -6.72 30.73
N THR A 417 32.24 -6.30 30.89
CA THR A 417 33.40 -7.18 30.88
C THR A 417 33.37 -8.05 32.13
N ILE A 418 33.05 -9.31 32.01
CA ILE A 418 33.20 -10.32 33.04
C ILE A 418 34.64 -10.86 32.98
N ARG A 419 35.32 -10.74 34.11
CA ARG A 419 36.59 -11.42 34.42
C ARG A 419 36.38 -12.91 34.64
#